data_084dd35f6737a9950f96fc04ffd96ff5
#
_entry.id   084dd35f6737a9950f96fc04ffd96ff5
#
_cell.length_a   1.000
_cell.length_b   1.000
_cell.length_c   1.000
_cell.angle_alpha   90.00
_cell.angle_beta   90.00
_cell.angle_gamma   90.00
#
_symmetry.space_group_name_H-M   'P 1'
#
loop_
_entity.id
_entity.type
_entity.pdbx_description
1 polymer ?
#
loop_
_entity_poly.entity_id
_entity_poly.type
_entity_poly.pdbx_seq_one_letter_code
_entity_poly.pdbx_strand_id
1 'polypeptide(L)'
;KQLIKRDTEKGEFYFFKTSSKTLNTSDLLKDLIPKLLGSYQWKKSMKWGEFNLNWARPLKSILSVFDEKIIDFKFYHLTSSNRTFIDKDYEEKTGVFKNFKSYERFLKIHGTIVDQTKRKQIIQKEFTKILSKKKLFILENLKLFDEVVDLVECPNVLLCDFDKKFLSIPKEILLSLIHI
;
A
#
# COMPACT_ATOMS: atom_id res chain seq x y z
N LYS A 1 -11.41 6.51 -40.80
CA LYS A 1 -12.80 6.30 -40.38
C LYS A 1 -13.62 6.12 -41.65
N GLN A 2 -14.18 4.92 -41.87
CA GLN A 2 -15.02 4.65 -43.03
C GLN A 2 -16.48 4.70 -42.62
N LEU A 3 -17.23 5.53 -43.32
CA LEU A 3 -18.71 5.61 -43.15
C LEU A 3 -19.31 4.51 -44.00
N ILE A 4 -20.13 3.65 -43.42
CA ILE A 4 -20.82 2.57 -44.11
C ILE A 4 -22.33 2.79 -43.96
N LYS A 5 -23.05 2.86 -45.08
CA LYS A 5 -24.49 2.89 -45.09
C LYS A 5 -25.03 1.47 -45.04
N ARG A 6 -25.92 1.18 -44.09
CA ARG A 6 -26.62 -0.11 -43.99
C ARG A 6 -28.10 0.09 -43.88
N ASP A 7 -28.80 -0.70 -44.67
CA ASP A 7 -30.24 -0.82 -44.60
C ASP A 7 -30.62 -1.81 -43.48
N THR A 8 -31.47 -1.39 -42.57
CA THR A 8 -31.98 -2.20 -41.47
C THR A 8 -33.51 -2.24 -41.54
N GLU A 9 -34.15 -3.16 -40.83
CA GLU A 9 -35.62 -3.25 -40.75
C GLU A 9 -36.29 -1.95 -40.30
N LYS A 10 -35.54 -1.00 -39.71
CA LYS A 10 -36.00 0.32 -39.26
C LYS A 10 -35.63 1.47 -40.20
N GLY A 11 -35.08 1.18 -41.38
CA GLY A 11 -34.62 2.16 -42.38
C GLY A 11 -33.09 2.20 -42.56
N GLU A 12 -32.66 3.15 -43.40
CA GLU A 12 -31.24 3.36 -43.72
C GLU A 12 -30.49 4.07 -42.57
N PHE A 13 -29.40 3.49 -42.10
CA PHE A 13 -28.54 4.09 -41.06
C PHE A 13 -27.09 4.14 -41.51
N TYR A 14 -26.38 5.16 -41.03
CA TYR A 14 -24.94 5.31 -41.24
C TYR A 14 -24.15 4.79 -40.03
N PHE A 15 -23.24 3.89 -40.27
CA PHE A 15 -22.37 3.30 -39.27
C PHE A 15 -20.90 3.70 -39.50
N PHE A 16 -20.19 4.02 -38.41
CA PHE A 16 -18.75 4.17 -38.46
C PHE A 16 -18.07 2.82 -38.19
N LYS A 17 -17.31 2.32 -39.16
CA LYS A 17 -16.43 1.19 -38.90
C LYS A 17 -15.16 1.70 -38.21
N THR A 18 -15.05 1.46 -36.91
CA THR A 18 -13.83 1.64 -36.16
C THR A 18 -13.13 0.29 -36.04
N SER A 19 -11.88 0.21 -36.45
CA SER A 19 -11.04 -0.94 -36.12
C SER A 19 -10.63 -0.78 -34.65
N SER A 20 -11.03 -1.69 -33.80
CA SER A 20 -10.46 -1.78 -32.44
C SER A 20 -9.01 -2.23 -32.60
N LYS A 21 -8.05 -1.39 -32.20
CA LYS A 21 -6.68 -1.85 -32.02
C LYS A 21 -6.64 -2.69 -30.74
N THR A 22 -6.24 -3.94 -30.87
CA THR A 22 -5.91 -4.76 -29.70
C THR A 22 -4.65 -4.14 -29.06
N LEU A 23 -4.79 -3.60 -27.85
CA LEU A 23 -3.67 -3.06 -27.10
C LEU A 23 -3.11 -4.17 -26.22
N ASN A 24 -1.79 -4.29 -26.21
CA ASN A 24 -1.12 -5.17 -25.28
C ASN A 24 -1.11 -4.49 -23.89
N THR A 25 -1.66 -5.17 -22.89
CA THR A 25 -1.77 -4.64 -21.51
C THR A 25 -0.40 -4.29 -20.94
N SER A 26 0.63 -5.11 -21.18
CA SER A 26 1.98 -4.83 -20.69
C SER A 26 2.56 -3.54 -21.26
N ASP A 27 2.36 -3.29 -22.56
CA ASP A 27 2.86 -2.06 -23.19
C ASP A 27 2.09 -0.83 -22.71
N LEU A 28 0.79 -0.97 -22.51
CA LEU A 28 -0.03 0.08 -21.92
C LEU A 28 0.42 0.43 -20.49
N LEU A 29 0.71 -0.58 -19.68
CA LEU A 29 1.17 -0.39 -18.29
C LEU A 29 2.53 0.32 -18.23
N LYS A 30 3.47 0.03 -19.15
CA LYS A 30 4.76 0.75 -19.22
C LYS A 30 4.60 2.26 -19.35
N ASP A 31 3.59 2.69 -20.08
CA ASP A 31 3.32 4.11 -20.30
C ASP A 31 2.47 4.74 -19.20
N LEU A 32 1.50 4.00 -18.68
CA LEU A 32 0.53 4.53 -17.70
C LEU A 32 1.10 4.62 -16.29
N ILE A 33 1.86 3.61 -15.85
CA ILE A 33 2.36 3.57 -14.48
C ILE A 33 3.25 4.77 -14.14
N PRO A 34 4.28 5.13 -14.95
CA PRO A 34 5.10 6.30 -14.67
C PRO A 34 4.30 7.61 -14.63
N LYS A 35 3.31 7.76 -15.53
CA LYS A 35 2.42 8.93 -15.56
C LYS A 35 1.57 9.00 -14.30
N LEU A 36 1.00 7.87 -13.86
CA LEU A 36 0.22 7.78 -12.64
C LEU A 36 1.08 8.13 -11.41
N LEU A 37 2.27 7.54 -11.29
CA LEU A 37 3.19 7.83 -10.18
C LEU A 37 3.58 9.32 -10.16
N GLY A 38 3.85 9.91 -11.32
CA GLY A 38 4.18 11.34 -11.45
C GLY A 38 3.01 12.29 -11.16
N SER A 39 1.77 11.80 -11.20
CA SER A 39 0.57 12.62 -10.94
C SER A 39 0.22 12.73 -9.45
N TYR A 40 0.85 11.95 -8.57
CA TYR A 40 0.57 12.00 -7.13
C TYR A 40 0.99 13.32 -6.51
N GLN A 41 0.03 13.97 -5.81
CA GLN A 41 0.26 15.17 -5.03
C GLN A 41 0.26 14.81 -3.54
N TRP A 42 1.44 14.79 -2.95
CA TRP A 42 1.62 14.49 -1.54
C TRP A 42 1.41 15.73 -0.69
N LYS A 43 0.58 15.69 0.34
CA LYS A 43 0.43 16.78 1.32
C LYS A 43 1.74 17.11 2.01
N LYS A 44 2.54 16.10 2.33
CA LYS A 44 3.90 16.21 2.84
C LYS A 44 4.81 15.38 1.94
N SER A 45 5.85 16.00 1.42
CA SER A 45 6.81 15.36 0.55
C SER A 45 8.22 15.87 0.82
N MET A 46 9.22 15.14 0.38
CA MET A 46 10.62 15.49 0.47
C MET A 46 11.33 15.25 -0.85
N LYS A 47 12.40 15.96 -1.08
CA LYS A 47 13.43 15.64 -2.07
C LYS A 47 14.62 15.03 -1.35
N TRP A 48 15.38 14.19 -2.02
CA TRP A 48 16.60 13.60 -1.47
C TRP A 48 17.67 13.45 -2.56
N GLY A 49 18.93 13.50 -2.13
CA GLY A 49 20.06 13.46 -3.04
C GLY A 49 19.97 14.54 -4.12
N GLU A 50 20.41 14.22 -5.31
CA GLU A 50 20.36 15.09 -6.49
C GLU A 50 19.10 14.91 -7.34
N PHE A 51 18.13 14.13 -6.84
CA PHE A 51 16.93 13.78 -7.59
C PHE A 51 15.85 14.85 -7.49
N ASN A 52 15.23 15.19 -8.63
CA ASN A 52 14.13 16.15 -8.69
C ASN A 52 12.75 15.52 -8.42
N LEU A 53 12.69 14.40 -7.71
CA LEU A 53 11.45 13.75 -7.33
C LEU A 53 10.99 14.21 -5.96
N ASN A 54 9.76 14.74 -5.87
CA ASN A 54 9.06 14.95 -4.62
C ASN A 54 8.23 13.70 -4.31
N TRP A 55 8.51 13.05 -3.17
CA TRP A 55 7.76 11.87 -2.72
C TRP A 55 7.56 11.88 -1.22
N ALA A 56 6.58 11.13 -0.71
CA ALA A 56 6.30 11.10 0.73
C ALA A 56 7.49 10.57 1.56
N ARG A 57 8.25 9.64 1.01
CA ARG A 57 9.49 9.06 1.56
C ARG A 57 10.45 8.75 0.44
N PRO A 58 11.78 8.66 0.66
CA PRO A 58 12.73 8.25 -0.36
C PRO A 58 12.37 6.89 -0.98
N LEU A 59 12.17 6.87 -2.30
CA LEU A 59 11.96 5.64 -3.05
C LEU A 59 13.30 4.98 -3.33
N LYS A 60 13.43 3.69 -2.98
CA LYS A 60 14.64 2.91 -3.18
C LYS A 60 14.51 1.89 -4.32
N SER A 61 13.31 1.38 -4.59
CA SER A 61 13.05 0.42 -5.67
C SER A 61 11.60 0.46 -6.13
N ILE A 62 11.35 -0.07 -7.31
CA ILE A 62 10.01 -0.27 -7.86
C ILE A 62 9.89 -1.73 -8.29
N LEU A 63 9.01 -2.48 -7.61
CA LEU A 63 8.63 -3.84 -7.99
C LEU A 63 7.43 -3.75 -8.92
N SER A 64 7.56 -4.18 -10.18
CA SER A 64 6.48 -4.15 -11.16
C SER A 64 6.47 -5.43 -11.99
N VAL A 65 5.49 -6.27 -11.71
CA VAL A 65 5.30 -7.57 -12.37
C VAL A 65 3.83 -7.72 -12.77
N PHE A 66 3.59 -8.09 -13.99
CA PHE A 66 2.28 -8.42 -14.53
C PHE A 66 2.37 -9.70 -15.36
N ASP A 67 1.49 -10.65 -15.10
CA ASP A 67 1.48 -11.96 -15.77
C ASP A 67 2.89 -12.62 -15.77
N GLU A 68 3.50 -12.67 -14.57
CA GLU A 68 4.84 -13.22 -14.30
C GLU A 68 6.01 -12.54 -15.05
N LYS A 69 5.74 -11.45 -15.79
CA LYS A 69 6.73 -10.69 -16.55
C LYS A 69 6.96 -9.32 -15.93
N ILE A 70 8.18 -8.84 -16.04
CA ILE A 70 8.53 -7.49 -15.59
C ILE A 70 7.87 -6.48 -16.53
N ILE A 71 7.18 -5.49 -15.95
CA ILE A 71 6.79 -4.29 -16.67
C ILE A 71 7.93 -3.30 -16.53
N ASP A 72 8.78 -3.25 -17.54
CA ASP A 72 9.99 -2.44 -17.54
C ASP A 72 9.69 -0.99 -17.91
N PHE A 73 9.94 -0.07 -16.95
CA PHE A 73 9.85 1.37 -17.14
C PHE A 73 10.83 2.11 -16.23
N LYS A 74 11.13 3.34 -16.59
CA LYS A 74 11.92 4.27 -15.76
C LYS A 74 11.00 5.27 -15.06
N PHE A 75 11.30 5.54 -13.80
CA PHE A 75 10.67 6.61 -13.05
C PHE A 75 11.76 7.38 -12.28
N TYR A 76 12.13 8.55 -12.81
CA TYR A 76 13.27 9.35 -12.35
C TYR A 76 14.58 8.53 -12.34
N HIS A 77 15.17 8.32 -11.18
CA HIS A 77 16.42 7.56 -10.99
C HIS A 77 16.21 6.05 -10.88
N LEU A 78 14.97 5.58 -10.80
CA LEU A 78 14.63 4.17 -10.60
C LEU A 78 14.22 3.51 -11.91
N THR A 79 14.64 2.27 -12.07
CA THR A 79 14.11 1.34 -13.07
C THR A 79 13.29 0.26 -12.36
N SER A 80 12.10 0.00 -12.86
CA SER A 80 11.26 -1.06 -12.33
C SER A 80 11.91 -2.44 -12.54
N SER A 81 11.65 -3.35 -11.63
CA SER A 81 12.19 -4.70 -11.66
C SER A 81 11.23 -5.71 -11.05
N ASN A 82 11.64 -6.96 -10.95
CA ASN A 82 10.97 -7.98 -10.16
C ASN A 82 11.64 -8.21 -8.79
N ARG A 83 12.46 -7.25 -8.34
CA ARG A 83 13.19 -7.32 -7.07
C ARG A 83 12.67 -6.28 -6.10
N THR A 84 12.68 -6.65 -4.82
CA THR A 84 12.58 -5.70 -3.71
C THR A 84 13.50 -6.15 -2.58
N PHE A 85 13.68 -5.28 -1.61
CA PHE A 85 14.49 -5.57 -0.43
C PHE A 85 13.76 -5.11 0.82
N ILE A 86 14.10 -5.72 1.93
CA ILE A 86 13.72 -5.30 3.28
C ILE A 86 14.99 -4.91 3.99
N ASP A 87 15.00 -3.70 4.53
CA ASP A 87 16.10 -3.11 5.26
C ASP A 87 15.66 -3.03 6.73
N LYS A 88 15.78 -4.16 7.43
CA LYS A 88 15.47 -4.30 8.85
C LYS A 88 16.69 -4.90 9.57
N ASP A 89 16.86 -4.53 10.83
CA ASP A 89 17.86 -5.07 11.72
C ASP A 89 19.31 -4.96 11.19
N TYR A 90 19.59 -3.88 10.43
CA TYR A 90 20.87 -3.63 9.78
C TYR A 90 21.28 -4.67 8.73
N GLU A 91 20.37 -5.54 8.33
CA GLU A 91 20.58 -6.51 7.26
C GLU A 91 19.60 -6.31 6.12
N GLU A 92 20.14 -6.11 4.92
CA GLU A 92 19.32 -6.07 3.71
C GLU A 92 18.97 -7.49 3.25
N LYS A 93 17.68 -7.79 3.20
CA LYS A 93 17.16 -9.05 2.64
C LYS A 93 16.54 -8.76 1.28
N THR A 94 17.11 -9.30 0.22
CA THR A 94 16.61 -9.11 -1.16
C THR A 94 15.77 -10.30 -1.61
N GLY A 95 14.67 -10.03 -2.29
CA GLY A 95 13.80 -11.04 -2.91
C GLY A 95 13.52 -10.76 -4.38
N VAL A 96 13.30 -11.84 -5.14
CA VAL A 96 12.90 -11.80 -6.56
C VAL A 96 11.54 -12.47 -6.71
N PHE A 97 10.58 -11.80 -7.38
CA PHE A 97 9.20 -12.24 -7.38
C PHE A 97 8.62 -12.28 -8.78
N LYS A 98 7.84 -13.32 -9.06
CA LYS A 98 7.06 -13.47 -10.30
C LYS A 98 5.58 -13.18 -10.09
N ASN A 99 5.09 -13.24 -8.86
CA ASN A 99 3.67 -13.04 -8.55
C ASN A 99 3.49 -12.49 -7.13
N PHE A 100 2.30 -11.95 -6.86
CA PHE A 100 1.95 -11.36 -5.58
C PHE A 100 2.05 -12.35 -4.40
N LYS A 101 1.69 -13.63 -4.59
CA LYS A 101 1.71 -14.64 -3.53
C LYS A 101 3.12 -14.91 -2.99
N SER A 102 4.11 -14.98 -3.87
CA SER A 102 5.51 -15.15 -3.47
C SER A 102 6.06 -13.91 -2.77
N TYR A 103 5.68 -12.72 -3.22
CA TYR A 103 6.01 -11.44 -2.60
C TYR A 103 5.39 -11.31 -1.19
N GLU A 104 4.09 -11.54 -1.05
CA GLU A 104 3.39 -11.51 0.25
C GLU A 104 4.02 -12.48 1.26
N ARG A 105 4.36 -13.70 0.82
CA ARG A 105 5.02 -14.69 1.66
C ARG A 105 6.40 -14.22 2.14
N PHE A 106 7.20 -13.66 1.26
CA PHE A 106 8.50 -13.10 1.61
C PHE A 106 8.38 -12.00 2.67
N LEU A 107 7.50 -11.02 2.44
CA LEU A 107 7.27 -9.93 3.39
C LEU A 107 6.81 -10.46 4.76
N LYS A 108 5.90 -11.43 4.77
CA LYS A 108 5.39 -12.02 6.01
C LYS A 108 6.50 -12.73 6.81
N ILE A 109 7.39 -13.48 6.14
CA ILE A 109 8.55 -14.15 6.79
C ILE A 109 9.48 -13.12 7.44
N HIS A 110 9.62 -11.94 6.82
CA HIS A 110 10.46 -10.85 7.33
C HIS A 110 9.68 -9.83 8.17
N GLY A 111 8.54 -10.21 8.76
CA GLY A 111 7.82 -9.39 9.71
C GLY A 111 7.09 -8.20 9.09
N THR A 112 6.58 -8.32 7.85
CA THR A 112 5.76 -7.28 7.21
C THR A 112 4.46 -7.89 6.69
N ILE A 113 3.33 -7.39 7.13
CA ILE A 113 1.99 -7.80 6.69
C ILE A 113 1.42 -6.70 5.82
N VAL A 114 1.36 -6.93 4.51
CA VAL A 114 0.91 -5.91 3.54
C VAL A 114 -0.58 -5.59 3.70
N ASP A 115 -1.40 -6.61 3.93
CA ASP A 115 -2.85 -6.49 4.00
C ASP A 115 -3.28 -5.79 5.30
N GLN A 116 -3.80 -4.56 5.17
CA GLN A 116 -4.31 -3.75 6.28
C GLN A 116 -5.42 -4.48 7.05
N THR A 117 -6.31 -5.19 6.35
CA THR A 117 -7.40 -5.93 6.99
C THR A 117 -6.88 -7.04 7.88
N LYS A 118 -5.85 -7.75 7.43
CA LYS A 118 -5.18 -8.78 8.23
C LYS A 118 -4.50 -8.19 9.47
N ARG A 119 -3.82 -7.03 9.35
CA ARG A 119 -3.24 -6.34 10.51
C ARG A 119 -4.30 -5.96 11.53
N LYS A 120 -5.42 -5.37 11.06
CA LYS A 120 -6.57 -5.01 11.90
C LYS A 120 -7.12 -6.21 12.67
N GLN A 121 -7.34 -7.33 11.99
CA GLN A 121 -7.84 -8.57 12.59
C GLN A 121 -6.89 -9.13 13.64
N ILE A 122 -5.58 -9.07 13.42
CA ILE A 122 -4.58 -9.52 14.40
C ILE A 122 -4.68 -8.70 15.68
N ILE A 123 -4.71 -7.37 15.56
CA ILE A 123 -4.82 -6.46 16.70
C ILE A 123 -6.12 -6.74 17.49
N GLN A 124 -7.25 -6.83 16.79
CA GLN A 124 -8.55 -7.10 17.42
C GLN A 124 -8.57 -8.42 18.17
N LYS A 125 -8.00 -9.47 17.56
CA LYS A 125 -7.90 -10.79 18.19
C LYS A 125 -7.06 -10.77 19.47
N GLU A 126 -5.90 -10.10 19.42
CA GLU A 126 -5.05 -10.00 20.61
C GLU A 126 -5.69 -9.11 21.69
N PHE A 127 -6.37 -8.04 21.35
CA PHE A 127 -7.18 -7.25 22.28
C PHE A 127 -8.22 -8.12 22.99
N THR A 128 -9.05 -8.84 22.23
CA THR A 128 -10.08 -9.71 22.80
C THR A 128 -9.48 -10.72 23.77
N LYS A 129 -8.33 -11.30 23.43
CA LYS A 129 -7.63 -12.27 24.28
C LYS A 129 -7.10 -11.65 25.58
N ILE A 130 -6.53 -10.44 25.54
CA ILE A 130 -6.01 -9.74 26.70
C ILE A 130 -7.16 -9.28 27.60
N LEU A 131 -8.20 -8.67 27.02
CA LEU A 131 -9.35 -8.14 27.74
C LEU A 131 -10.11 -9.23 28.50
N SER A 132 -10.36 -10.37 27.85
CA SER A 132 -11.06 -11.49 28.49
C SER A 132 -10.28 -12.06 29.68
N LYS A 133 -8.94 -12.17 29.56
CA LYS A 133 -8.08 -12.68 30.62
C LYS A 133 -7.99 -11.74 31.86
N LYS A 134 -7.94 -10.44 31.61
CA LYS A 134 -7.68 -9.41 32.63
C LYS A 134 -8.94 -8.70 33.12
N LYS A 135 -10.12 -9.03 32.56
CA LYS A 135 -11.40 -8.35 32.85
C LYS A 135 -11.30 -6.83 32.63
N LEU A 136 -10.62 -6.43 31.57
CA LEU A 136 -10.44 -5.04 31.15
C LEU A 136 -11.44 -4.70 30.04
N PHE A 137 -11.64 -3.41 29.79
CA PHE A 137 -12.37 -2.89 28.65
C PHE A 137 -11.53 -1.83 27.94
N ILE A 138 -11.75 -1.67 26.64
CA ILE A 138 -11.08 -0.65 25.83
C ILE A 138 -11.96 0.58 25.74
N LEU A 139 -11.35 1.76 25.85
CA LEU A 139 -11.99 3.00 25.42
C LEU A 139 -11.88 3.04 23.89
N GLU A 140 -13.01 2.86 23.21
CA GLU A 140 -13.03 2.84 21.76
C GLU A 140 -12.72 4.21 21.16
N ASN A 141 -11.70 4.25 20.31
CA ASN A 141 -11.39 5.36 19.44
C ASN A 141 -11.07 4.79 18.05
N LEU A 142 -12.07 4.74 17.18
CA LEU A 142 -11.95 4.12 15.86
C LEU A 142 -10.90 4.80 14.99
N LYS A 143 -10.77 6.15 15.05
CA LYS A 143 -9.77 6.89 14.26
C LYS A 143 -8.35 6.52 14.69
N LEU A 144 -8.10 6.48 16.00
CA LEU A 144 -6.80 6.09 16.53
C LEU A 144 -6.48 4.64 16.20
N PHE A 145 -7.47 3.76 16.29
CA PHE A 145 -7.28 2.35 15.97
C PHE A 145 -6.86 2.15 14.51
N ASP A 146 -7.54 2.81 13.57
CA ASP A 146 -7.21 2.75 12.14
C ASP A 146 -5.83 3.36 11.87
N GLU A 147 -5.47 4.46 12.54
CA GLU A 147 -4.14 5.06 12.46
C GLU A 147 -3.04 4.09 12.93
N VAL A 148 -3.22 3.43 14.06
CA VAL A 148 -2.27 2.42 14.56
C VAL A 148 -2.13 1.25 13.59
N VAL A 149 -3.23 0.78 13.00
CA VAL A 149 -3.20 -0.29 11.98
C VAL A 149 -2.36 0.12 10.77
N ASP A 150 -2.35 1.42 10.42
CA ASP A 150 -1.58 1.92 9.28
C ASP A 150 -0.10 2.17 9.61
N LEU A 151 0.21 2.49 10.87
CA LEU A 151 1.58 2.74 11.31
C LEU A 151 2.40 1.45 11.51
N VAL A 152 1.76 0.33 11.87
CA VAL A 152 2.47 -0.90 12.21
C VAL A 152 2.53 -1.87 11.03
N GLU A 153 3.71 -2.36 10.71
CA GLU A 153 3.90 -3.36 9.65
C GLU A 153 3.63 -4.79 10.12
N CYS A 154 3.97 -5.09 11.39
CA CYS A 154 3.73 -6.38 12.03
C CYS A 154 3.18 -6.14 13.44
N PRO A 155 1.85 -6.19 13.63
CA PRO A 155 1.25 -5.89 14.91
C PRO A 155 1.66 -6.86 16.00
N ASN A 156 2.07 -6.31 17.14
CA ASN A 156 2.29 -7.05 18.39
C ASN A 156 1.68 -6.26 19.55
N VAL A 157 0.64 -6.81 20.17
CA VAL A 157 -0.09 -6.12 21.24
C VAL A 157 0.51 -6.50 22.59
N LEU A 158 0.96 -5.49 23.33
CA LEU A 158 1.52 -5.63 24.65
C LEU A 158 0.61 -4.94 25.67
N LEU A 159 0.44 -5.57 26.83
CA LEU A 159 -0.19 -4.94 27.99
C LEU A 159 0.91 -4.47 28.94
N CYS A 160 0.96 -3.17 29.17
CA CYS A 160 1.91 -2.56 30.08
C CYS A 160 1.18 -1.99 31.30
N ASP A 161 1.82 -2.07 32.46
CA ASP A 161 1.38 -1.42 33.69
C ASP A 161 2.13 -0.11 33.89
N PHE A 162 1.52 0.86 34.55
CA PHE A 162 2.14 2.12 34.94
C PHE A 162 1.83 2.48 36.38
N ASP A 163 2.63 3.34 36.99
CA ASP A 163 2.49 3.76 38.38
C ASP A 163 1.17 4.53 38.59
N LYS A 164 0.40 4.15 39.62
CA LYS A 164 -0.89 4.76 39.96
C LYS A 164 -0.83 6.27 40.21
N LYS A 165 0.34 6.82 40.54
CA LYS A 165 0.53 8.30 40.68
C LYS A 165 0.17 9.06 39.42
N PHE A 166 0.33 8.44 38.24
CA PHE A 166 -0.02 9.08 36.96
C PHE A 166 -1.52 9.18 36.72
N LEU A 167 -2.35 8.50 37.49
CA LEU A 167 -3.83 8.63 37.44
C LEU A 167 -4.34 10.00 37.92
N SER A 168 -3.49 10.81 38.57
CA SER A 168 -3.80 12.19 38.95
C SER A 168 -3.71 13.15 37.74
N ILE A 169 -3.14 12.73 36.63
CA ILE A 169 -3.07 13.52 35.39
C ILE A 169 -4.46 13.55 34.74
N PRO A 170 -4.90 14.70 34.19
CA PRO A 170 -6.16 14.80 33.47
C PRO A 170 -6.30 13.72 32.38
N LYS A 171 -7.49 13.14 32.29
CA LYS A 171 -7.80 12.04 31.35
C LYS A 171 -7.47 12.40 29.90
N GLU A 172 -7.69 13.68 29.52
CA GLU A 172 -7.43 14.19 28.18
C GLU A 172 -5.95 14.11 27.83
N ILE A 173 -5.05 14.37 28.76
CA ILE A 173 -3.60 14.25 28.57
C ILE A 173 -3.20 12.78 28.43
N LEU A 174 -3.72 11.91 29.32
CA LEU A 174 -3.43 10.47 29.24
C LEU A 174 -3.85 9.87 27.90
N LEU A 175 -4.99 10.32 27.36
CA LEU A 175 -5.47 9.86 26.06
C LEU A 175 -4.69 10.48 24.88
N SER A 176 -4.13 11.69 25.04
CA SER A 176 -3.35 12.35 23.99
C SER A 176 -1.93 11.82 23.85
N LEU A 177 -1.36 11.24 24.90
CA LEU A 177 -0.01 10.61 24.89
C LEU A 177 0.11 9.41 23.93
N ILE A 178 -1.01 8.92 23.41
CA ILE A 178 -1.05 7.85 22.41
C ILE A 178 -0.48 8.34 21.06
N HIS A 179 -0.34 9.65 20.86
CA HIS A 179 0.16 10.26 19.62
C HIS A 179 1.64 10.66 19.64
N ILE A 180 2.37 10.28 20.67
CA ILE A 180 3.80 10.61 20.81
C ILE A 180 4.68 9.42 20.44
#